data_65e55b4b5ad467a1dfd8f44b7d61b00e
#
_entry.id   65e55b4b5ad467a1dfd8f44b7d61b00e
#
_cell.length_a   1.000
_cell.length_b   1.000
_cell.length_c   1.000
_cell.angle_alpha   90.00
_cell.angle_beta   90.00
_cell.angle_gamma   90.00
#
_symmetry.space_group_name_H-M   'P 1'
#
loop_
_entity.id
_entity.type
_entity.pdbx_description
1 polymer ?
#
loop_
_entity_poly.entity_id
_entity_poly.type
_entity_poly.pdbx_seq_one_letter_code
_entity_poly.pdbx_strand_id
1 'polypeptide(L)'
;MLHRATRAAFALAAVLATTTAAGAFDESKYPNLKGQWRRAAAGGLTGQPSHDPTRSEGLAQRAPLTPEYQAILEASIKDQALGGPGNDPTYTCLAPGMPRVMIVYDPMEIVVTPNTTHMLMGHIHDSRRIFTDGRDWPTEIQDTYAGYSIGRWVDTKQDGRFNELQVETRGFLGPRVFDSTGLPLHEDNQTIIRERIFLDAGDPNVLHDEITTIDHALTRPWTVMKIYHREQTAHPAWREVVCAEGNEHVKIGTEAYFLSADGYLMPTKKGQAPPDLRYFKRPQ
;
A
#
# COMPACT_ATOMS: atom_id res chain seq x y z
N MET A 1 13.92 89.64 -13.22
CA MET A 1 13.01 88.60 -12.74
C MET A 1 13.53 87.27 -13.20
N LEU A 2 14.14 86.52 -12.27
CA LEU A 2 14.82 85.27 -12.59
C LEU A 2 13.82 84.09 -12.42
N HIS A 3 13.63 83.34 -13.47
CA HIS A 3 12.93 82.02 -13.37
C HIS A 3 13.99 80.96 -13.11
N ARG A 4 13.93 80.35 -11.91
CA ARG A 4 14.68 79.16 -11.58
C ARG A 4 13.84 77.95 -12.01
N ALA A 5 14.31 77.24 -13.00
CA ALA A 5 13.78 75.93 -13.39
C ALA A 5 14.40 74.85 -12.50
N THR A 6 13.62 74.24 -11.65
CA THR A 6 14.00 73.03 -10.86
C THR A 6 13.85 71.78 -11.73
N ARG A 7 14.99 71.16 -11.99
CA ARG A 7 15.02 69.84 -12.66
C ARG A 7 14.74 68.75 -11.60
N ALA A 8 13.61 68.10 -11.66
CA ALA A 8 13.32 66.92 -10.88
C ALA A 8 13.97 65.70 -11.57
N ALA A 9 14.95 65.13 -10.93
CA ALA A 9 15.54 63.84 -11.36
C ALA A 9 14.64 62.69 -10.86
N PHE A 10 14.00 61.99 -11.76
CA PHE A 10 13.34 60.70 -11.45
C PHE A 10 14.39 59.61 -11.40
N ALA A 11 14.70 59.12 -10.20
CA ALA A 11 15.47 57.92 -10.01
C ALA A 11 14.58 56.70 -10.25
N LEU A 12 14.72 56.06 -11.39
CA LEU A 12 14.03 54.78 -11.71
C LEU A 12 14.77 53.65 -10.96
N ALA A 13 14.23 53.24 -9.81
CA ALA A 13 14.74 52.08 -9.10
C ALA A 13 14.25 50.83 -9.85
N ALA A 14 15.15 50.21 -10.60
CA ALA A 14 14.95 48.89 -11.20
C ALA A 14 15.01 47.85 -10.07
N VAL A 15 13.84 47.39 -9.61
CA VAL A 15 13.76 46.22 -8.75
C VAL A 15 14.01 44.99 -9.63
N LEU A 16 15.24 44.45 -9.58
CA LEU A 16 15.54 43.12 -10.11
C LEU A 16 14.74 42.10 -9.22
N ALA A 17 13.58 41.71 -9.69
CA ALA A 17 12.93 40.53 -9.19
C ALA A 17 13.77 39.32 -9.63
N THR A 18 14.58 38.79 -8.72
CA THR A 18 15.19 37.47 -8.89
C THR A 18 14.06 36.45 -8.81
N THR A 19 13.45 36.16 -9.94
CA THR A 19 12.62 34.97 -10.08
C THR A 19 13.57 33.79 -9.91
N THR A 20 13.57 33.17 -8.74
CA THR A 20 14.07 31.81 -8.62
C THR A 20 13.28 30.98 -9.60
N ALA A 21 13.86 30.68 -10.76
CA ALA A 21 13.29 29.71 -11.67
C ALA A 21 13.14 28.42 -10.87
N ALA A 22 11.92 28.09 -10.47
CA ALA A 22 11.60 26.76 -10.01
C ALA A 22 12.07 25.85 -11.14
N GLY A 23 13.19 25.14 -10.95
CA GLY A 23 13.72 24.25 -11.97
C GLY A 23 12.59 23.32 -12.42
N ALA A 24 12.32 23.28 -13.72
CA ALA A 24 11.31 22.38 -14.24
C ALA A 24 11.65 20.96 -13.77
N PHE A 25 10.63 20.21 -13.36
CA PHE A 25 10.80 18.82 -12.96
C PHE A 25 11.43 18.03 -14.11
N ASP A 26 12.62 17.50 -13.86
CA ASP A 26 13.37 16.73 -14.84
C ASP A 26 13.10 15.24 -14.66
N GLU A 27 12.06 14.77 -15.34
CA GLU A 27 11.65 13.37 -15.30
C GLU A 27 12.75 12.41 -15.75
N SER A 28 13.71 12.87 -16.59
CA SER A 28 14.79 12.04 -17.10
C SER A 28 15.76 11.56 -16.03
N LYS A 29 15.76 12.22 -14.87
CA LYS A 29 16.55 11.81 -13.69
C LYS A 29 15.97 10.63 -12.94
N TYR A 30 14.74 10.25 -13.21
CA TYR A 30 14.02 9.17 -12.51
C TYR A 30 13.93 7.92 -13.39
N PRO A 31 13.79 6.73 -12.79
CA PRO A 31 13.53 5.52 -13.55
C PRO A 31 12.18 5.63 -14.28
N ASN A 32 12.11 5.03 -15.47
CA ASN A 32 10.85 4.99 -16.22
C ASN A 32 9.87 4.02 -15.55
N LEU A 33 8.99 4.55 -14.70
CA LEU A 33 7.95 3.78 -14.01
C LEU A 33 6.59 3.85 -14.70
N LYS A 34 6.50 4.47 -15.89
CA LYS A 34 5.25 4.62 -16.64
C LYS A 34 4.62 3.29 -17.00
N GLY A 35 3.29 3.29 -17.12
CA GLY A 35 2.49 2.13 -17.47
C GLY A 35 2.01 1.36 -16.24
N GLN A 36 1.28 0.30 -16.50
CA GLN A 36 0.71 -0.55 -15.46
C GLN A 36 1.69 -1.63 -15.03
N TRP A 37 1.69 -1.89 -13.74
CA TRP A 37 2.47 -2.94 -13.12
C TRP A 37 1.55 -3.97 -12.49
N ARG A 38 1.81 -5.25 -12.75
CA ARG A 38 1.07 -6.35 -12.15
C ARG A 38 2.01 -7.23 -11.34
N ARG A 39 1.57 -7.62 -10.17
CA ARG A 39 2.34 -8.55 -9.35
C ARG A 39 2.59 -9.85 -10.11
N ALA A 40 3.81 -10.35 -10.07
CA ALA A 40 4.13 -11.67 -10.59
C ALA A 40 3.24 -12.73 -9.91
N ALA A 41 2.76 -13.70 -10.69
CA ALA A 41 2.03 -14.84 -10.15
C ALA A 41 2.86 -15.61 -9.10
N ALA A 42 2.23 -16.47 -8.31
CA ALA A 42 2.82 -17.16 -7.16
C ALA A 42 4.21 -17.79 -7.40
N GLY A 43 4.54 -18.17 -8.63
CA GLY A 43 5.89 -18.63 -9.02
C GLY A 43 7.01 -17.62 -8.80
N GLY A 44 6.70 -16.31 -8.72
CA GLY A 44 7.67 -15.25 -8.40
C GLY A 44 8.12 -15.22 -6.94
N LEU A 45 7.52 -16.02 -6.07
CA LEU A 45 7.94 -16.20 -4.67
C LEU A 45 8.93 -17.34 -4.48
N THR A 46 9.10 -18.19 -5.48
CA THR A 46 10.01 -19.36 -5.43
C THR A 46 11.45 -18.87 -5.29
N GLY A 47 12.15 -19.44 -4.31
CA GLY A 47 13.56 -19.10 -4.05
C GLY A 47 13.78 -17.89 -3.12
N GLN A 48 12.74 -17.20 -2.67
CA GLN A 48 12.88 -16.15 -1.66
C GLN A 48 13.14 -16.77 -0.27
N PRO A 49 14.05 -16.22 0.54
CA PRO A 49 14.33 -16.74 1.88
C PRO A 49 13.12 -16.76 2.82
N SER A 50 12.12 -15.90 2.53
CA SER A 50 10.88 -15.79 3.27
C SER A 50 9.79 -16.77 2.84
N HIS A 51 10.04 -17.62 1.83
CA HIS A 51 9.05 -18.54 1.29
C HIS A 51 9.52 -19.98 1.33
N ASP A 52 8.66 -20.87 1.84
CA ASP A 52 8.90 -22.32 1.89
C ASP A 52 7.91 -23.05 0.96
N PRO A 53 8.36 -23.47 -0.23
CA PRO A 53 7.49 -24.10 -1.22
C PRO A 53 6.97 -25.50 -0.81
N THR A 54 7.49 -26.08 0.28
CA THR A 54 7.05 -27.39 0.79
C THR A 54 5.84 -27.28 1.71
N ARG A 55 5.47 -26.06 2.15
CA ARG A 55 4.33 -25.80 3.02
C ARG A 55 3.11 -25.35 2.20
N SER A 56 1.93 -25.59 2.78
CA SER A 56 0.69 -25.12 2.19
C SER A 56 0.68 -23.60 2.04
N GLU A 57 -0.08 -23.11 1.09
CA GLU A 57 -0.33 -21.68 0.91
C GLU A 57 -0.77 -21.06 2.25
N GLY A 58 -0.27 -19.89 2.55
CA GLY A 58 -0.49 -19.20 3.82
C GLY A 58 0.53 -19.57 4.92
N LEU A 59 0.96 -20.81 5.03
CA LEU A 59 2.06 -21.22 5.92
C LEU A 59 3.42 -21.19 5.21
N ALA A 60 3.43 -21.04 3.90
CA ALA A 60 4.64 -20.98 3.09
C ALA A 60 5.49 -19.72 3.35
N GLN A 61 4.88 -18.63 3.80
CA GLN A 61 5.60 -17.44 4.22
C GLN A 61 6.22 -17.67 5.60
N ARG A 62 7.52 -17.52 5.69
CA ARG A 62 8.28 -17.73 6.94
C ARG A 62 8.30 -16.44 7.79
N ALA A 63 7.15 -15.84 8.02
CA ALA A 63 7.05 -14.71 8.91
C ALA A 63 7.48 -15.14 10.34
N PRO A 64 8.39 -14.41 10.99
CA PRO A 64 8.85 -14.73 12.34
C PRO A 64 7.82 -14.27 13.38
N LEU A 65 6.60 -14.80 13.31
CA LEU A 65 5.51 -14.47 14.24
C LEU A 65 5.85 -14.88 15.68
N THR A 66 5.31 -14.14 16.63
CA THR A 66 5.24 -14.59 18.00
C THR A 66 4.32 -15.82 18.10
N PRO A 67 4.42 -16.67 19.13
CA PRO A 67 3.55 -17.85 19.29
C PRO A 67 2.06 -17.49 19.28
N GLU A 68 1.69 -16.35 19.86
CA GLU A 68 0.31 -15.84 19.88
C GLU A 68 -0.18 -15.54 18.47
N TYR A 69 0.58 -14.77 17.70
CA TYR A 69 0.20 -14.37 16.33
C TYR A 69 0.32 -15.52 15.33
N GLN A 70 1.20 -16.50 15.59
CA GLN A 70 1.23 -17.74 14.83
C GLN A 70 -0.08 -18.54 14.99
N ALA A 71 -0.62 -18.63 16.20
CA ALA A 71 -1.91 -19.29 16.45
C ALA A 71 -3.07 -18.58 15.74
N ILE A 72 -3.05 -17.24 15.68
CA ILE A 72 -4.05 -16.45 14.94
C ILE A 72 -3.97 -16.74 13.44
N LEU A 73 -2.77 -16.82 12.86
CA LEU A 73 -2.59 -17.19 11.45
C LEU A 73 -3.14 -18.59 11.15
N GLU A 74 -2.80 -19.58 11.99
CA GLU A 74 -3.26 -20.95 11.82
C GLU A 74 -4.78 -21.07 11.91
N ALA A 75 -5.41 -20.30 12.83
CA ALA A 75 -6.86 -20.22 12.93
C ALA A 75 -7.49 -19.60 11.67
N SER A 76 -6.89 -18.54 11.12
CA SER A 76 -7.33 -17.91 9.86
C SER A 76 -7.29 -18.90 8.70
N ILE A 77 -6.18 -19.61 8.52
CA ILE A 77 -6.02 -20.62 7.45
C ILE A 77 -7.03 -21.75 7.61
N LYS A 78 -7.25 -22.20 8.84
CA LYS A 78 -8.26 -23.23 9.12
C LYS A 78 -9.67 -22.77 8.79
N ASP A 79 -10.00 -21.52 9.11
CA ASP A 79 -11.30 -20.93 8.77
C ASP A 79 -11.49 -20.86 7.25
N GLN A 80 -10.48 -20.39 6.51
CA GLN A 80 -10.50 -20.33 5.05
C GLN A 80 -10.63 -21.73 4.41
N ALA A 81 -10.00 -22.74 4.95
CA ALA A 81 -10.13 -24.11 4.48
C ALA A 81 -11.56 -24.68 4.63
N LEU A 82 -12.38 -24.09 5.51
CA LEU A 82 -13.79 -24.43 5.70
C LEU A 82 -14.73 -23.53 4.88
N GLY A 83 -14.18 -22.57 4.11
CA GLY A 83 -14.93 -21.60 3.32
C GLY A 83 -15.19 -20.27 4.03
N GLY A 84 -14.64 -20.07 5.23
CA GLY A 84 -14.71 -18.78 5.93
C GLY A 84 -13.76 -17.73 5.34
N PRO A 85 -13.93 -16.45 5.70
CA PRO A 85 -13.11 -15.35 5.19
C PRO A 85 -11.71 -15.26 5.85
N GLY A 86 -11.48 -15.97 6.93
CA GLY A 86 -10.26 -15.79 7.75
C GLY A 86 -10.19 -14.41 8.39
N ASN A 87 -8.97 -13.88 8.50
CA ASN A 87 -8.69 -12.58 9.13
C ASN A 87 -8.54 -11.42 8.12
N ASP A 88 -8.63 -11.66 6.81
CA ASP A 88 -8.46 -10.59 5.82
C ASP A 88 -9.63 -9.60 5.92
N PRO A 89 -9.43 -8.35 6.38
CA PRO A 89 -10.50 -7.37 6.55
C PRO A 89 -11.13 -6.92 5.24
N THR A 90 -10.50 -7.19 4.10
CA THR A 90 -11.04 -6.83 2.78
C THR A 90 -12.33 -7.59 2.45
N TYR A 91 -12.59 -8.72 3.08
CA TYR A 91 -13.87 -9.43 2.97
C TYR A 91 -15.06 -8.64 3.52
N THR A 92 -14.82 -7.63 4.34
CA THR A 92 -15.87 -6.72 4.83
C THR A 92 -15.74 -5.32 4.23
N CYS A 93 -15.10 -5.21 3.08
CA CYS A 93 -14.85 -3.96 2.33
C CYS A 93 -14.02 -2.91 3.09
N LEU A 94 -13.28 -3.30 4.10
CA LEU A 94 -12.26 -2.42 4.63
C LEU A 94 -11.10 -2.30 3.62
N ALA A 95 -10.49 -1.13 3.56
CA ALA A 95 -9.32 -0.93 2.73
C ALA A 95 -8.20 -1.91 3.14
N PRO A 96 -7.46 -2.50 2.18
CA PRO A 96 -6.42 -3.47 2.50
C PRO A 96 -5.30 -2.88 3.35
N GLY A 97 -5.03 -1.59 3.22
CA GLY A 97 -3.95 -0.90 3.92
C GLY A 97 -2.56 -1.43 3.57
N MET A 98 -1.53 -0.86 4.20
CA MET A 98 -0.16 -1.33 4.05
C MET A 98 0.15 -2.46 5.06
N PRO A 99 0.93 -3.47 4.67
CA PRO A 99 1.54 -3.70 3.36
C PRO A 99 0.64 -4.47 2.37
N ARG A 100 -0.57 -4.87 2.79
CA ARG A 100 -1.50 -5.72 2.03
C ARG A 100 -1.80 -5.16 0.62
N VAL A 101 -1.93 -3.84 0.47
CA VAL A 101 -2.20 -3.19 -0.81
C VAL A 101 -1.09 -3.41 -1.84
N MET A 102 0.17 -3.57 -1.40
CA MET A 102 1.31 -3.90 -2.26
C MET A 102 1.34 -5.39 -2.66
N ILE A 103 0.43 -6.21 -2.15
CA ILE A 103 0.44 -7.67 -2.34
C ILE A 103 -0.76 -8.13 -3.17
N VAL A 104 -1.58 -7.22 -3.63
CA VAL A 104 -2.73 -7.53 -4.50
C VAL A 104 -2.30 -7.82 -5.94
N TYR A 105 -3.17 -8.48 -6.70
CA TYR A 105 -2.91 -8.86 -8.10
C TYR A 105 -3.39 -7.81 -9.11
N ASP A 106 -4.21 -6.86 -8.66
CA ASP A 106 -4.75 -5.81 -9.51
C ASP A 106 -3.63 -4.85 -9.97
N PRO A 107 -3.82 -4.17 -11.09
CA PRO A 107 -2.79 -3.31 -11.64
C PRO A 107 -2.48 -2.12 -10.71
N MET A 108 -1.23 -1.69 -10.78
CA MET A 108 -0.73 -0.50 -10.11
C MET A 108 -0.11 0.43 -11.16
N GLU A 109 -0.28 1.74 -10.99
CA GLU A 109 0.45 2.76 -11.73
C GLU A 109 1.25 3.64 -10.76
N ILE A 110 2.46 4.04 -11.16
CA ILE A 110 3.35 4.87 -10.36
C ILE A 110 3.58 6.18 -11.10
N VAL A 111 3.24 7.29 -10.45
CA VAL A 111 3.39 8.64 -10.99
C VAL A 111 4.35 9.43 -10.11
N VAL A 112 5.49 9.81 -10.68
CA VAL A 112 6.50 10.62 -10.00
C VAL A 112 6.24 12.10 -10.29
N THR A 113 6.13 12.90 -9.25
CA THR A 113 6.01 14.35 -9.32
C THR A 113 7.12 15.00 -8.49
N PRO A 114 7.35 16.32 -8.57
CA PRO A 114 8.43 16.99 -7.83
C PRO A 114 8.44 16.71 -6.31
N ASN A 115 7.26 16.61 -5.71
CA ASN A 115 7.12 16.57 -4.25
C ASN A 115 6.52 15.26 -3.73
N THR A 116 5.98 14.44 -4.62
CA THR A 116 5.23 13.24 -4.22
C THR A 116 5.33 12.17 -5.29
N THR A 117 5.59 10.96 -4.88
CA THR A 117 5.38 9.78 -5.73
C THR A 117 4.03 9.18 -5.39
N HIS A 118 3.14 9.08 -6.37
CA HIS A 118 1.80 8.51 -6.22
C HIS A 118 1.80 7.08 -6.73
N MET A 119 1.17 6.19 -5.99
CA MET A 119 0.84 4.84 -6.42
C MET A 119 -0.68 4.73 -6.49
N LEU A 120 -1.20 4.51 -7.68
CA LEU A 120 -2.62 4.29 -7.95
C LEU A 120 -2.83 2.78 -7.99
N MET A 121 -3.74 2.29 -7.18
CA MET A 121 -4.04 0.86 -7.06
C MET A 121 -5.41 0.57 -7.68
N GLY A 122 -5.47 -0.42 -8.57
CA GLY A 122 -6.75 -0.89 -9.13
C GLY A 122 -7.63 -1.61 -8.12
N HIS A 123 -7.07 -2.01 -6.98
CA HIS A 123 -7.78 -2.74 -5.95
C HIS A 123 -8.47 -1.79 -4.96
N ILE A 124 -9.80 -1.87 -4.90
CA ILE A 124 -10.67 -1.07 -3.98
C ILE A 124 -10.37 0.45 -4.11
N HIS A 125 -10.03 0.93 -5.30
CA HIS A 125 -9.74 2.34 -5.60
C HIS A 125 -8.79 3.01 -4.61
N ASP A 126 -7.86 2.26 -4.06
CA ASP A 126 -6.90 2.79 -3.10
C ASP A 126 -5.79 3.58 -3.81
N SER A 127 -5.24 4.54 -3.11
CA SER A 127 -4.11 5.33 -3.59
C SER A 127 -3.14 5.58 -2.45
N ARG A 128 -1.87 5.58 -2.78
CA ARG A 128 -0.81 5.82 -1.83
C ARG A 128 -0.02 7.06 -2.25
N ARG A 129 0.24 7.94 -1.30
CA ARG A 129 1.07 9.14 -1.46
C ARG A 129 2.35 8.96 -0.68
N ILE A 130 3.48 9.02 -1.37
CA ILE A 130 4.79 8.98 -0.76
C ILE A 130 5.40 10.37 -0.93
N PHE A 131 5.54 11.10 0.15
CA PHE A 131 6.11 12.45 0.09
C PHE A 131 7.61 12.37 -0.13
N THR A 132 8.08 12.97 -1.23
CA THR A 132 9.48 12.92 -1.69
C THR A 132 10.14 14.29 -1.75
N ASP A 133 9.56 15.26 -1.05
CA ASP A 133 10.01 16.66 -0.99
C ASP A 133 11.02 16.94 0.13
N GLY A 134 11.47 15.91 0.84
CA GLY A 134 12.44 16.04 1.93
C GLY A 134 11.87 16.54 3.24
N ARG A 135 10.53 16.51 3.40
CA ARG A 135 9.89 16.92 4.65
C ARG A 135 10.23 16.01 5.81
N ASP A 136 10.19 16.57 7.01
CA ASP A 136 10.25 15.81 8.25
C ASP A 136 8.91 15.13 8.58
N TRP A 137 8.94 14.19 9.52
CA TRP A 137 7.73 13.60 10.09
C TRP A 137 6.89 14.66 10.78
N PRO A 138 5.57 14.69 10.55
CA PRO A 138 4.70 15.57 11.31
C PRO A 138 4.69 15.17 12.79
N THR A 139 4.48 16.14 13.68
CA THR A 139 4.37 15.89 15.12
C THR A 139 3.18 15.02 15.48
N GLU A 140 2.11 15.11 14.68
CA GLU A 140 0.92 14.27 14.80
C GLU A 140 0.63 13.66 13.42
N ILE A 141 0.45 12.34 13.38
CA ILE A 141 0.05 11.61 12.18
C ILE A 141 -1.41 11.22 12.35
N GLN A 142 -2.25 11.60 11.41
CA GLN A 142 -3.59 11.05 11.32
C GLN A 142 -3.49 9.64 10.75
N ASP A 143 -3.89 8.64 11.55
CA ASP A 143 -3.85 7.25 11.13
C ASP A 143 -4.80 6.99 9.95
N THR A 144 -4.31 6.23 8.97
CA THR A 144 -5.06 5.80 7.80
C THR A 144 -4.70 4.35 7.45
N TYR A 145 -5.51 3.67 6.64
CA TYR A 145 -5.17 2.31 6.20
C TYR A 145 -3.87 2.26 5.37
N ALA A 146 -3.65 3.24 4.51
CA ALA A 146 -2.43 3.36 3.72
C ALA A 146 -1.22 3.85 4.53
N GLY A 147 -1.45 4.45 5.70
CA GLY A 147 -0.44 5.10 6.52
C GLY A 147 0.04 6.43 5.93
N TYR A 148 0.97 7.07 6.62
CA TYR A 148 1.70 8.25 6.16
C TYR A 148 3.09 7.82 5.69
N SER A 149 3.43 8.11 4.42
CA SER A 149 4.68 7.66 3.80
C SER A 149 5.60 8.84 3.48
N ILE A 150 6.83 8.77 3.97
CA ILE A 150 7.93 9.64 3.54
C ILE A 150 8.92 8.80 2.75
N GLY A 151 9.36 9.33 1.61
CA GLY A 151 10.31 8.67 0.74
C GLY A 151 11.42 9.60 0.26
N ARG A 152 12.44 9.01 -0.27
CA ARG A 152 13.52 9.71 -0.96
C ARG A 152 13.97 8.91 -2.18
N TRP A 153 14.20 9.62 -3.26
CA TRP A 153 14.85 9.08 -4.42
C TRP A 153 16.37 9.06 -4.21
N VAL A 154 17.00 7.96 -4.51
CA VAL A 154 18.43 7.72 -4.27
C VAL A 154 19.12 7.34 -5.57
N ASP A 155 20.26 7.95 -5.82
CA ASP A 155 21.22 7.56 -6.84
C ASP A 155 22.26 6.62 -6.21
N THR A 156 21.98 5.32 -6.21
CA THR A 156 22.89 4.33 -5.61
C THR A 156 24.10 4.05 -6.49
N LYS A 157 24.05 4.45 -7.78
CA LYS A 157 25.14 4.25 -8.76
C LYS A 157 26.06 5.45 -8.88
N GLN A 158 25.66 6.60 -8.30
CA GLN A 158 26.38 7.88 -8.38
C GLN A 158 26.62 8.35 -9.82
N ASP A 159 25.66 8.09 -10.71
CA ASP A 159 25.72 8.48 -12.13
C ASP A 159 24.86 9.72 -12.45
N GLY A 160 24.32 10.39 -11.44
CA GLY A 160 23.48 11.58 -11.57
C GLY A 160 22.01 11.28 -11.83
N ARG A 161 21.61 10.01 -11.77
CA ARG A 161 20.23 9.55 -11.99
C ARG A 161 19.75 8.75 -10.80
N PHE A 162 18.54 9.03 -10.35
CA PHE A 162 17.89 8.22 -9.34
C PHE A 162 17.54 6.83 -9.90
N ASN A 163 17.74 5.81 -9.10
CA ASN A 163 17.45 4.45 -9.49
C ASN A 163 16.70 3.64 -8.42
N GLU A 164 16.53 4.20 -7.22
CA GLU A 164 15.84 3.55 -6.11
C GLU A 164 14.99 4.58 -5.34
N LEU A 165 13.75 4.21 -4.99
CA LEU A 165 12.91 4.93 -4.05
C LEU A 165 12.95 4.20 -2.71
N GLN A 166 13.47 4.87 -1.68
CA GLN A 166 13.43 4.39 -0.30
C GLN A 166 12.27 5.05 0.43
N VAL A 167 11.45 4.24 1.11
CA VAL A 167 10.23 4.70 1.78
C VAL A 167 10.17 4.20 3.21
N GLU A 168 9.65 5.02 4.11
CA GLU A 168 9.17 4.58 5.42
C GLU A 168 7.73 5.03 5.60
N THR A 169 6.88 4.13 6.13
CA THR A 169 5.45 4.37 6.34
C THR A 169 5.08 4.05 7.78
N ARG A 170 4.31 4.94 8.41
CA ARG A 170 3.79 4.85 9.78
C ARG A 170 2.36 5.38 9.85
N GLY A 171 1.74 5.34 11.03
CA GLY A 171 0.42 5.93 11.27
C GLY A 171 -0.68 5.11 10.61
N PHE A 172 -0.84 3.88 11.05
CA PHE A 172 -1.78 2.95 10.47
C PHE A 172 -3.08 2.86 11.27
N LEU A 173 -4.19 2.74 10.54
CA LEU A 173 -5.49 2.37 11.07
C LEU A 173 -5.72 0.87 10.82
N GLY A 174 -6.15 0.13 11.84
CA GLY A 174 -6.44 -1.30 11.75
C GLY A 174 -7.93 -1.63 11.67
N PRO A 175 -8.32 -2.91 11.54
CA PRO A 175 -7.45 -4.08 11.51
C PRO A 175 -6.71 -4.24 10.17
N ARG A 176 -5.53 -4.88 10.20
CA ARG A 176 -4.68 -5.08 9.02
C ARG A 176 -4.06 -6.46 9.01
N VAL A 177 -3.79 -6.96 7.83
CA VAL A 177 -3.04 -8.20 7.61
C VAL A 177 -1.95 -7.97 6.57
N PHE A 178 -0.96 -8.84 6.54
CA PHE A 178 0.11 -8.76 5.56
C PHE A 178 -0.37 -9.20 4.17
N ASP A 179 -1.19 -10.24 4.10
CA ASP A 179 -1.71 -10.79 2.83
C ASP A 179 -3.08 -11.46 2.99
N SER A 180 -3.63 -12.00 1.89
CA SER A 180 -4.94 -12.66 1.84
C SER A 180 -5.06 -13.94 2.67
N THR A 181 -3.96 -14.49 3.16
CA THR A 181 -4.00 -15.65 4.06
C THR A 181 -4.40 -15.26 5.48
N GLY A 182 -4.49 -13.95 5.74
CA GLY A 182 -4.77 -13.42 7.07
C GLY A 182 -3.54 -13.43 7.99
N LEU A 183 -2.32 -13.39 7.42
CA LEU A 183 -1.10 -13.23 8.21
C LEU A 183 -1.20 -11.93 9.03
N PRO A 184 -1.36 -12.03 10.36
CA PRO A 184 -1.79 -10.91 11.17
C PRO A 184 -0.67 -9.91 11.43
N LEU A 185 -1.05 -8.64 11.55
CA LEU A 185 -0.26 -7.57 12.14
C LEU A 185 -0.83 -7.23 13.51
N HIS A 186 0.00 -6.64 14.37
CA HIS A 186 -0.39 -6.34 15.73
C HIS A 186 -1.50 -5.28 15.78
N GLU A 187 -2.45 -5.46 16.69
CA GLU A 187 -3.65 -4.60 16.80
C GLU A 187 -3.35 -3.18 17.32
N ASP A 188 -2.18 -2.96 17.92
CA ASP A 188 -1.77 -1.63 18.39
C ASP A 188 -1.42 -0.65 17.25
N ASN A 189 -1.34 -1.14 16.01
CA ASN A 189 -1.03 -0.36 14.81
C ASN A 189 0.30 0.42 14.86
N GLN A 190 1.24 0.03 15.73
CA GLN A 190 2.58 0.62 15.83
C GLN A 190 3.55 0.10 14.76
N THR A 191 3.03 -0.55 13.74
CA THR A 191 3.81 -1.07 12.61
C THR A 191 4.63 0.03 11.95
N ILE A 192 5.86 -0.30 11.54
CA ILE A 192 6.67 0.51 10.63
C ILE A 192 6.95 -0.34 9.39
N ILE A 193 6.67 0.20 8.22
CA ILE A 193 7.00 -0.43 6.95
C ILE A 193 8.13 0.36 6.30
N ARG A 194 9.20 -0.34 5.92
CA ARG A 194 10.29 0.22 5.11
C ARG A 194 10.33 -0.48 3.77
N GLU A 195 10.52 0.29 2.70
CA GLU A 195 10.54 -0.25 1.35
C GLU A 195 11.73 0.29 0.57
N ARG A 196 12.19 -0.56 -0.35
CA ARG A 196 13.11 -0.19 -1.41
C ARG A 196 12.48 -0.60 -2.74
N ILE A 197 12.17 0.38 -3.57
CA ILE A 197 11.45 0.19 -4.84
C ILE A 197 12.41 0.56 -5.97
N PHE A 198 12.68 -0.40 -6.87
CA PHE A 198 13.65 -0.21 -7.94
C PHE A 198 13.37 -1.13 -9.13
N LEU A 199 13.81 -0.72 -10.31
CA LEU A 199 13.77 -1.58 -11.50
C LEU A 199 14.89 -2.60 -11.48
N ASP A 200 14.64 -3.78 -12.01
CA ASP A 200 15.67 -4.80 -12.21
C ASP A 200 16.78 -4.26 -13.14
N ALA A 201 18.01 -4.63 -12.86
CA ALA A 201 19.17 -4.13 -13.60
C ALA A 201 19.27 -4.72 -15.01
N GLY A 202 18.72 -5.92 -15.22
CA GLY A 202 18.75 -6.64 -16.50
C GLY A 202 17.46 -6.50 -17.32
N ASP A 203 16.33 -6.18 -16.66
CA ASP A 203 15.04 -6.03 -17.33
C ASP A 203 14.25 -4.82 -16.76
N PRO A 204 14.15 -3.70 -17.51
CA PRO A 204 13.41 -2.52 -17.08
C PRO A 204 11.90 -2.74 -16.98
N ASN A 205 11.39 -3.90 -17.37
CA ASN A 205 9.98 -4.28 -17.22
C ASN A 205 9.72 -5.10 -15.95
N VAL A 206 10.74 -5.27 -15.11
CA VAL A 206 10.62 -5.90 -13.79
C VAL A 206 10.85 -4.85 -12.71
N LEU A 207 9.88 -4.71 -11.82
CA LEU A 207 9.94 -3.82 -10.66
C LEU A 207 10.04 -4.68 -9.40
N HIS A 208 10.98 -4.33 -8.55
CA HIS A 208 11.17 -4.92 -7.23
C HIS A 208 10.66 -3.96 -6.15
N ASP A 209 9.99 -4.52 -5.16
CA ASP A 209 9.64 -3.84 -3.92
C ASP A 209 10.06 -4.73 -2.75
N GLU A 210 11.15 -4.34 -2.12
CA GLU A 210 11.67 -4.99 -0.92
C GLU A 210 10.99 -4.38 0.30
N ILE A 211 10.05 -5.12 0.89
CA ILE A 211 9.22 -4.68 2.01
C ILE A 211 9.77 -5.25 3.31
N THR A 212 10.19 -4.40 4.23
CA THR A 212 10.56 -4.76 5.60
C THR A 212 9.46 -4.32 6.56
N THR A 213 8.84 -5.29 7.22
CA THR A 213 7.82 -5.07 8.26
C THR A 213 8.46 -5.15 9.64
N ILE A 214 8.27 -4.11 10.44
CA ILE A 214 8.64 -4.04 11.85
C ILE A 214 7.34 -3.92 12.62
N ASP A 215 7.00 -4.95 13.42
CA ASP A 215 5.69 -5.08 14.03
C ASP A 215 5.76 -5.92 15.30
N HIS A 216 4.91 -5.65 16.29
CA HIS A 216 4.91 -6.38 17.55
C HIS A 216 4.34 -7.81 17.43
N ALA A 217 3.66 -8.15 16.34
CA ALA A 217 3.31 -9.52 16.02
C ALA A 217 4.53 -10.38 15.63
N LEU A 218 5.67 -9.73 15.35
CA LEU A 218 6.90 -10.37 14.88
C LEU A 218 7.97 -10.38 15.96
N THR A 219 8.76 -11.45 16.00
CA THR A 219 9.90 -11.57 16.93
C THR A 219 11.14 -10.80 16.45
N ARG A 220 11.17 -10.39 15.20
CA ARG A 220 12.21 -9.56 14.57
C ARG A 220 11.67 -8.91 13.29
N PRO A 221 12.32 -7.86 12.76
CA PRO A 221 11.97 -7.32 11.44
C PRO A 221 11.98 -8.42 10.37
N TRP A 222 11.00 -8.35 9.47
CA TRP A 222 10.81 -9.34 8.42
C TRP A 222 10.78 -8.68 7.05
N THR A 223 11.69 -9.11 6.18
CA THR A 223 11.84 -8.57 4.84
C THR A 223 11.40 -9.59 3.80
N VAL A 224 10.58 -9.13 2.86
CA VAL A 224 10.13 -9.91 1.69
C VAL A 224 10.36 -9.09 0.42
N MET A 225 10.60 -9.77 -0.69
CA MET A 225 10.66 -9.16 -2.02
C MET A 225 9.36 -9.41 -2.76
N LYS A 226 8.73 -8.34 -3.26
CA LYS A 226 7.61 -8.42 -4.20
C LYS A 226 8.11 -8.02 -5.58
N ILE A 227 7.63 -8.75 -6.60
CA ILE A 227 8.05 -8.58 -7.98
C ILE A 227 6.82 -8.26 -8.82
N TYR A 228 6.94 -7.23 -9.65
CA TYR A 228 5.90 -6.81 -10.56
C TYR A 228 6.45 -6.81 -11.98
N HIS A 229 5.62 -7.17 -12.94
CA HIS A 229 5.92 -7.06 -14.35
C HIS A 229 5.11 -5.92 -14.96
N ARG A 230 5.76 -5.16 -15.84
CA ARG A 230 5.09 -4.13 -16.63
C ARG A 230 4.13 -4.79 -17.61
N GLU A 231 2.89 -4.30 -17.64
CA GLU A 231 1.90 -4.73 -18.64
C GLU A 231 2.37 -4.33 -20.03
N GLN A 232 2.38 -5.29 -20.96
CA GLN A 232 2.87 -5.10 -22.32
C GLN A 232 1.74 -4.85 -23.34
N THR A 233 0.49 -4.96 -22.91
CA THR A 233 -0.67 -4.68 -23.76
C THR A 233 -0.68 -3.20 -24.14
N ALA A 234 -0.87 -2.87 -25.42
CA ALA A 234 -0.83 -1.50 -25.92
C ALA A 234 -1.90 -0.59 -25.28
N HIS A 235 -3.04 -1.15 -24.91
CA HIS A 235 -4.16 -0.45 -24.27
C HIS A 235 -4.64 -1.27 -23.06
N PRO A 236 -3.89 -1.28 -21.96
CA PRO A 236 -4.27 -2.06 -20.81
C PRO A 236 -5.52 -1.47 -20.16
N ALA A 237 -6.49 -2.33 -19.84
CA ALA A 237 -7.67 -1.89 -19.12
C ALA A 237 -7.32 -1.56 -17.66
N TRP A 238 -7.87 -0.47 -17.15
CA TRP A 238 -7.90 -0.20 -15.73
C TRP A 238 -9.14 -0.89 -15.14
N ARG A 239 -8.92 -1.95 -14.40
CA ARG A 239 -10.02 -2.69 -13.78
C ARG A 239 -10.48 -1.96 -12.53
N GLU A 240 -11.74 -1.64 -12.46
CA GLU A 240 -12.39 -1.19 -11.24
C GLU A 240 -12.85 -2.38 -10.40
N VAL A 241 -12.56 -2.31 -9.11
CA VAL A 241 -13.06 -3.27 -8.11
C VAL A 241 -13.85 -2.48 -7.07
N VAL A 242 -15.17 -2.51 -7.17
CA VAL A 242 -16.07 -1.87 -6.20
C VAL A 242 -16.51 -2.93 -5.20
N CYS A 243 -15.91 -2.92 -4.04
CA CYS A 243 -16.16 -3.93 -3.01
C CYS A 243 -17.63 -4.00 -2.59
N ALA A 244 -18.32 -2.85 -2.54
CA ALA A 244 -19.73 -2.80 -2.15
C ALA A 244 -20.66 -3.58 -3.09
N GLU A 245 -20.32 -3.74 -4.36
CA GLU A 245 -21.11 -4.50 -5.34
C GLU A 245 -21.05 -6.00 -5.11
N GLY A 246 -19.95 -6.50 -4.54
CA GLY A 246 -19.77 -7.93 -4.27
C GLY A 246 -19.71 -8.28 -2.78
N ASN A 247 -19.99 -7.30 -1.90
CA ASN A 247 -19.91 -7.54 -0.46
C ASN A 247 -21.18 -8.20 0.05
N GLU A 248 -21.16 -9.50 0.06
CA GLU A 248 -22.23 -10.35 0.60
C GLU A 248 -21.91 -10.83 2.02
N HIS A 249 -20.82 -10.36 2.64
CA HIS A 249 -20.42 -10.79 3.97
C HIS A 249 -20.92 -9.85 5.05
N VAL A 250 -21.52 -10.43 6.07
CA VAL A 250 -21.95 -9.73 7.29
C VAL A 250 -21.26 -10.36 8.49
N LYS A 251 -20.63 -9.56 9.32
CA LYS A 251 -19.99 -10.03 10.56
C LYS A 251 -20.96 -9.86 11.73
N ILE A 252 -21.21 -10.95 12.46
CA ILE A 252 -22.05 -10.97 13.68
C ILE A 252 -21.18 -11.53 14.80
N GLY A 253 -20.78 -10.68 15.75
CA GLY A 253 -19.78 -11.04 16.73
C GLY A 253 -18.44 -11.31 16.06
N THR A 254 -17.92 -12.52 16.24
CA THR A 254 -16.64 -12.97 15.64
C THR A 254 -16.85 -13.79 14.35
N GLU A 255 -18.10 -14.12 13.99
CA GLU A 255 -18.44 -14.97 12.86
C GLU A 255 -18.88 -14.15 11.65
N ALA A 256 -18.47 -14.58 10.46
CA ALA A 256 -18.93 -14.02 9.19
C ALA A 256 -20.04 -14.89 8.59
N TYR A 257 -21.00 -14.26 7.94
CA TYR A 257 -22.13 -14.89 7.24
C TYR A 257 -22.26 -14.28 5.85
N PHE A 258 -22.76 -15.04 4.89
CA PHE A 258 -23.21 -14.48 3.62
C PHE A 258 -24.61 -13.87 3.78
N LEU A 259 -24.81 -12.73 3.13
CA LEU A 259 -26.14 -12.14 2.97
C LEU A 259 -26.64 -12.51 1.58
N SER A 260 -27.74 -13.26 1.50
CA SER A 260 -28.39 -13.54 0.22
C SER A 260 -29.08 -12.28 -0.33
N ALA A 261 -29.37 -12.27 -1.64
CA ALA A 261 -30.13 -11.20 -2.27
C ALA A 261 -31.50 -10.95 -1.60
N ASP A 262 -32.09 -11.97 -1.00
CA ASP A 262 -33.36 -11.89 -0.26
C ASP A 262 -33.17 -11.44 1.21
N GLY A 263 -31.95 -11.11 1.62
CA GLY A 263 -31.62 -10.63 2.96
C GLY A 263 -31.49 -11.73 4.03
N TYR A 264 -31.31 -12.98 3.65
CA TYR A 264 -31.08 -14.08 4.59
C TYR A 264 -29.59 -14.24 4.87
N LEU A 265 -29.28 -14.50 6.15
CA LEU A 265 -27.91 -14.82 6.57
C LEU A 265 -27.66 -16.32 6.36
N MET A 266 -26.67 -16.64 5.56
CA MET A 266 -26.26 -18.00 5.23
C MET A 266 -24.86 -18.29 5.81
N PRO A 267 -24.55 -19.55 6.15
CA PRO A 267 -23.23 -19.91 6.62
C PRO A 267 -22.16 -19.68 5.53
N THR A 268 -21.01 -19.16 5.91
CA THR A 268 -19.84 -19.02 5.03
C THR A 268 -18.96 -20.26 5.03
N LYS A 269 -19.09 -21.10 6.06
CA LYS A 269 -18.24 -22.29 6.24
C LYS A 269 -19.07 -23.51 6.65
N LYS A 270 -18.52 -24.69 6.35
CA LYS A 270 -19.16 -25.97 6.67
C LYS A 270 -19.32 -26.14 8.19
N GLY A 271 -20.54 -26.49 8.61
CA GLY A 271 -20.84 -26.74 10.03
C GLY A 271 -20.96 -25.50 10.90
N GLN A 272 -21.02 -24.33 10.30
CA GLN A 272 -21.25 -23.09 11.03
C GLN A 272 -22.62 -23.08 11.69
N ALA A 273 -22.68 -22.67 12.95
CA ALA A 273 -23.93 -22.48 13.67
C ALA A 273 -24.73 -21.31 13.05
N PRO A 274 -26.06 -21.34 13.16
CA PRO A 274 -26.90 -20.19 12.80
C PRO A 274 -26.46 -18.94 13.59
N PRO A 275 -26.63 -17.74 13.01
CA PRO A 275 -26.23 -16.49 13.68
C PRO A 275 -27.05 -16.27 14.96
N ASP A 276 -26.41 -15.77 15.99
CA ASP A 276 -27.09 -15.36 17.22
C ASP A 276 -27.76 -13.99 17.00
N LEU A 277 -29.03 -14.00 16.70
CA LEU A 277 -29.82 -12.80 16.42
C LEU A 277 -30.49 -12.21 17.67
N ARG A 278 -30.21 -12.69 18.88
CA ARG A 278 -30.86 -12.23 20.11
C ARG A 278 -30.71 -10.74 20.36
N TYR A 279 -29.65 -10.15 19.86
CA TYR A 279 -29.37 -8.72 19.99
C TYR A 279 -29.85 -7.87 18.79
N PHE A 280 -30.35 -8.51 17.74
CA PHE A 280 -30.94 -7.82 16.61
C PHE A 280 -32.39 -7.41 16.97
N LYS A 281 -32.55 -6.21 17.45
CA LYS A 281 -33.90 -5.61 17.55
C LYS A 281 -34.30 -5.16 16.14
N ARG A 282 -35.34 -5.78 15.57
CA ARG A 282 -36.00 -5.21 14.38
C ARG A 282 -36.41 -3.77 14.71
N PRO A 283 -36.12 -2.75 13.87
CA PRO A 283 -36.78 -1.46 14.00
C PRO A 283 -38.30 -1.73 13.93
N GLN A 284 -39.03 -1.24 14.91
CA GLN A 284 -40.48 -1.27 14.91
C GLN A 284 -41.00 -0.22 13.93
#